data_a98b42e3081d80981f74850936a2d426
#
_entry.id   a98b42e3081d80981f74850936a2d426
#
_cell.length_a   1.000
_cell.length_b   1.000
_cell.length_c   1.000
_cell.angle_alpha   90.00
_cell.angle_beta   90.00
_cell.angle_gamma   90.00
#
_symmetry.space_group_name_H-M   'P 1'
#
loop_
_entity.id
_entity.type
_entity.pdbx_description
1 polymer ?
#
loop_
_entity_poly.entity_id
_entity_poly.type
_entity_poly.pdbx_seq_one_letter_code
_entity_poly.pdbx_strand_id
1 'polypeptide(L)' 'MPILRDLALTIQERAPGQFHWVLLEAFEGHHSDALHYRRWRVAPAPQHSYSSALALGVAELRRMGATEDATG' A
#
# COMPACT_ATOMS: atom_id res chain seq x y z
N MET A 1 13.20 17.68 -7.78
CA MET A 1 13.60 16.38 -7.31
C MET A 1 12.38 15.60 -6.84
N PRO A 2 12.17 14.42 -7.38
CA PRO A 2 10.99 13.66 -6.97
C PRO A 2 11.09 13.25 -5.51
N ILE A 3 9.95 13.29 -4.86
CA ILE A 3 9.85 12.82 -3.48
C ILE A 3 9.57 11.32 -3.57
N LEU A 4 10.47 10.55 -3.00
CA LEU A 4 10.28 9.11 -2.93
C LEU A 4 9.40 8.81 -1.73
N ARG A 5 8.28 8.16 -1.98
CA ARG A 5 7.43 7.68 -0.92
C ARG A 5 7.81 6.26 -0.57
N ASP A 6 7.95 6.03 0.70
CA ASP A 6 8.25 4.71 1.19
C ASP A 6 6.93 4.02 1.49
N LEU A 7 6.48 3.21 0.56
CA LEU A 7 5.19 2.56 0.63
C LEU A 7 5.36 1.07 0.85
N ALA A 8 4.46 0.52 1.62
CA ALA A 8 4.39 -0.91 1.86
C ALA A 8 3.00 -1.41 1.54
N LEU A 9 2.92 -2.62 1.04
CA LEU A 9 1.66 -3.28 0.74
C LEU A 9 1.44 -4.40 1.73
N THR A 10 0.26 -4.44 2.32
CA THR A 10 -0.13 -5.55 3.16
C THR A 10 -1.53 -6.02 2.77
N ILE A 11 -1.83 -7.27 3.08
CA ILE A 11 -3.14 -7.86 2.81
C ILE A 11 -3.74 -8.23 4.15
N GLN A 12 -4.97 -7.78 4.37
CA GLN A 12 -5.69 -8.07 5.61
C GLN A 12 -6.94 -8.86 5.32
N GLU A 13 -7.13 -9.96 6.04
CA GLU A 13 -8.38 -10.70 5.99
C GLU A 13 -9.28 -10.13 7.09
N ARG A 14 -10.17 -9.23 6.71
CA ARG A 14 -10.99 -8.50 7.67
C ARG A 14 -12.23 -9.27 8.10
N ALA A 15 -12.62 -10.24 7.30
CA ALA A 15 -13.66 -11.19 7.61
C ALA A 15 -13.30 -12.48 6.88
N PRO A 16 -13.80 -13.64 7.28
CA PRO A 16 -13.42 -14.89 6.62
C PRO A 16 -13.65 -14.82 5.11
N GLY A 17 -12.59 -15.08 4.36
CA GLY A 17 -12.64 -15.05 2.90
C GLY A 17 -12.72 -13.66 2.28
N GLN A 18 -12.54 -12.61 3.07
CA GLN A 18 -12.60 -11.24 2.56
C GLN A 18 -11.26 -10.56 2.75
N PHE A 19 -10.50 -10.49 1.69
CA PHE A 19 -9.14 -9.96 1.72
C PHE A 19 -9.10 -8.57 1.13
N HIS A 20 -8.48 -7.64 1.86
CA HIS A 20 -8.32 -6.27 1.41
C HIS A 20 -6.83 -5.96 1.30
N TRP A 21 -6.43 -5.32 0.22
CA TRP A 21 -5.10 -4.75 0.16
C TRP A 21 -5.10 -3.41 0.87
N VAL A 22 -3.98 -3.12 1.54
CA VAL A 22 -3.80 -1.86 2.26
C VAL A 22 -2.42 -1.33 1.93
N LEU A 23 -2.36 -0.10 1.48
CA LEU A 23 -1.11 0.60 1.26
C LEU A 23 -0.77 1.43 2.49
N LEU A 24 0.44 1.26 2.96
CA LEU A 24 0.94 1.97 4.12
C LEU A 24 2.03 2.92 3.68
N GLU A 25 2.07 4.08 4.29
CA GLU A 25 3.11 5.06 4.05
C GLU A 25 3.97 5.18 5.28
N ALA A 26 5.28 5.06 5.12
CA ALA A 26 6.21 5.24 6.21
C ALA A 26 6.40 6.72 6.49
N PHE A 27 6.51 7.06 7.74
CA PHE A 27 6.83 8.43 8.14
C PHE A 27 7.70 8.40 9.39
N GLU A 28 8.47 9.45 9.59
CA GLU A 28 9.32 9.57 10.75
C GLU A 28 8.63 10.41 11.80
N GLY A 29 8.65 9.91 13.05
CA GLY A 29 8.17 10.67 14.17
C GLY A 29 9.23 11.65 14.62
N HIS A 30 8.80 12.81 15.11
CA HIS A 30 9.73 13.85 15.52
C HIS A 30 10.59 13.47 16.72
N HIS A 31 10.10 12.57 17.53
CA HIS A 31 10.77 12.23 18.79
C HIS A 31 11.19 10.78 18.85
N SER A 32 11.22 10.12 17.72
CA SER A 32 11.54 8.68 17.68
C SER A 32 12.38 8.41 16.46
N ASP A 33 13.36 7.53 16.63
CA ASP A 33 14.17 7.05 15.50
C ASP A 33 13.47 5.95 14.74
N ALA A 34 12.36 5.44 15.25
CA ALA A 34 11.64 4.36 14.61
C ALA A 34 10.79 4.87 13.46
N LEU A 35 10.73 4.08 12.40
CA LEU A 35 9.81 4.35 11.30
C LEU A 35 8.42 3.93 11.72
N HIS A 36 7.47 4.76 11.41
CA HIS A 36 6.07 4.47 11.64
C HIS A 36 5.37 4.35 10.32
N TYR A 37 4.35 3.48 10.27
CA TYR A 37 3.53 3.29 9.08
C TYR A 37 2.13 3.69 9.39
N ARG A 38 1.49 4.37 8.45
CA ARG A 38 0.09 4.72 8.57
C ARG A 38 -0.63 4.30 7.31
N ARG A 39 -1.91 4.01 7.45
CA ARG A 39 -2.71 3.66 6.28
C ARG A 39 -2.81 4.85 5.37
N TRP A 40 -2.52 4.62 4.12
CA TRP A 40 -2.63 5.65 3.12
C TRP A 40 -3.77 5.38 2.17
N ARG A 41 -3.96 4.13 1.79
CA ARG A 41 -5.01 3.76 0.88
C ARG A 41 -5.44 2.33 1.17
N VAL A 42 -6.74 2.09 1.15
CA VAL A 42 -7.31 0.78 1.44
C VAL A 42 -8.18 0.37 0.27
N ALA A 43 -8.23 -0.92 -0.02
CA ALA A 43 -9.07 -1.45 -1.07
C ALA A 43 -10.53 -1.03 -0.87
N PRO A 44 -11.22 -0.58 -1.92
CA PRO A 44 -12.62 -0.21 -1.80
C PRO A 44 -13.55 -1.39 -1.63
N ALA A 45 -13.11 -2.60 -2.00
CA ALA A 45 -13.91 -3.79 -1.91
C ALA A 45 -13.02 -4.98 -1.59
N PRO A 46 -13.56 -6.00 -0.92
CA PRO A 46 -12.78 -7.19 -0.62
C PRO A 46 -12.62 -8.09 -1.85
N GLN A 47 -11.60 -8.90 -1.81
CA GLN A 47 -11.37 -9.96 -2.78
C GLN A 47 -11.56 -11.29 -2.09
N HIS A 48 -11.83 -12.32 -2.88
CA HIS A 48 -12.14 -13.64 -2.32
C HIS A 48 -10.91 -14.48 -2.00
N SER A 49 -9.72 -14.01 -2.41
CA SER A 49 -8.50 -14.73 -2.13
C SER A 49 -7.37 -13.75 -1.85
N TYR A 50 -6.39 -14.27 -1.13
CA TYR A 50 -5.18 -13.48 -0.85
C TYR A 50 -4.50 -13.06 -2.15
N SER A 51 -4.36 -13.99 -3.09
CA SER A 51 -3.66 -13.70 -4.33
C SER A 51 -4.35 -12.64 -5.17
N SER A 52 -5.69 -12.64 -5.19
CA SER A 52 -6.42 -11.60 -5.91
C SER A 52 -6.22 -10.24 -5.27
N ALA A 53 -6.28 -10.18 -3.94
CA ALA A 53 -6.05 -8.93 -3.22
C ALA A 53 -4.62 -8.44 -3.45
N LEU A 54 -3.66 -9.35 -3.41
CA LEU A 54 -2.27 -9.01 -3.65
C LEU A 54 -2.07 -8.44 -5.05
N ALA A 55 -2.65 -9.09 -6.05
CA ALA A 55 -2.52 -8.63 -7.44
C ALA A 55 -3.08 -7.24 -7.62
N LEU A 56 -4.24 -6.96 -7.03
CA LEU A 56 -4.84 -5.64 -7.13
C LEU A 56 -4.04 -4.59 -6.35
N GLY A 57 -3.51 -4.98 -5.19
CA GLY A 57 -2.66 -4.08 -4.43
C GLY A 57 -1.38 -3.72 -5.17
N VAL A 58 -0.76 -4.71 -5.80
CA VAL A 58 0.43 -4.49 -6.61
C VAL A 58 0.11 -3.57 -7.80
N ALA A 59 -1.04 -3.80 -8.44
CA ALA A 59 -1.45 -2.96 -9.56
C ALA A 59 -1.64 -1.51 -9.11
N GLU A 60 -2.25 -1.31 -7.95
CA GLU A 60 -2.43 0.03 -7.42
C GLU A 60 -1.08 0.69 -7.11
N LEU A 61 -0.18 -0.07 -6.51
CA LEU A 61 1.14 0.42 -6.18
C LEU A 61 1.91 0.82 -7.45
N ARG A 62 1.82 -0.01 -8.49
CA ARG A 62 2.48 0.28 -9.77
C ARG A 62 1.88 1.51 -10.44
N ARG A 63 0.57 1.64 -10.37
CA ARG A 63 -0.10 2.80 -10.97
C ARG A 63 0.42 4.08 -10.36
N MET A 64 0.63 4.09 -9.07
CA MET A 64 1.14 5.26 -8.37
C MET A 64 2.62 5.47 -8.65
N GLY A 65 3.40 4.41 -8.65
CA GLY A 65 4.80 4.49 -9.00
C GLY A 65 5.01 4.87 -10.44
N ALA A 66 4.19 4.33 -11.34
CA ALA A 66 4.30 4.66 -12.76
C ALA A 66 4.05 6.14 -13.02
N THR A 67 3.19 6.76 -12.22
CA THR A 67 2.96 8.19 -12.34
C THR A 67 4.22 8.97 -12.04
N GLU A 68 5.00 8.52 -11.07
CA GLU A 68 6.25 9.16 -10.72
C GLU A 68 7.36 8.82 -11.69
N ASP A 69 7.32 7.63 -12.26
CA ASP A 69 8.33 7.13 -13.16
C ASP A 69 8.01 7.38 -14.62
N ALA A 70 6.99 8.14 -14.91
CA ALA A 70 6.55 8.34 -16.28
C ALA A 70 7.63 8.92 -17.15
N THR A 71 8.62 9.53 -16.55
CA THR A 71 9.74 10.13 -17.26
C THR A 71 10.95 9.22 -17.33
N GLY A 72 10.93 8.19 -16.52
CA GLY A 72 12.09 7.34 -16.38
C GLY A 72 12.34 6.44 -17.53
#